data_f4ae25f180ea6df261da5f5ebca36e23
#
_entry.id   f4ae25f180ea6df261da5f5ebca36e23
#
_cell.length_a   1.000
_cell.length_b   1.000
_cell.length_c   1.000
_cell.angle_alpha   90.00
_cell.angle_beta   90.00
_cell.angle_gamma   90.00
#
_symmetry.space_group_name_H-M   'P 1'
#
loop_
_entity.id
_entity.type
_entity.pdbx_description
1 polymer ?
#
loop_
_entity_poly.entity_id
_entity_poly.type
_entity_poly.pdbx_seq_one_letter_code
_entity_poly.pdbx_strand_id
1 'polypeptide(L)'
;MASLAEIRAKLKEQEGNSKGGGERTGGDNSIYPFWNLKEGSESTVRFLPDGNSDNTFFWVERAMIKLPFAGVKGSTDSKSVTVNVPCMEMYGETCPILTEVRGWFKDPSLEDMGRKYWKKRSYIFQGYVVEDGLKEENRPENANRRFIIGPQIFQLIKGALLDPEMDDMPTDPVNGVDFKLIKTSKGGYADYSTSKWSRRTRPLDSTETANLEAHGLFNLKDYLPKKPTDVEVKVMKEMFEASVDGEPFDMERWGQYFKPAGMGQATGDPNSAPKATPVARPAPVAAPAAEDAAPWEEEVAT
;
A
#
# COMPACT_ATOMS: atom_id res chain seq x y z
N MET A 1 16.71 -34.23 1.17
CA MET A 1 16.13 -34.11 2.51
C MET A 1 17.04 -33.20 3.31
N ALA A 2 16.49 -32.12 3.83
CA ALA A 2 17.28 -31.16 4.63
C ALA A 2 17.82 -31.85 5.88
N SER A 3 19.10 -31.62 6.21
CA SER A 3 19.72 -32.19 7.38
C SER A 3 19.22 -31.50 8.66
N LEU A 4 19.27 -32.23 9.76
CA LEU A 4 18.86 -31.70 11.09
C LEU A 4 19.73 -30.50 11.51
N ALA A 5 20.94 -30.37 10.96
CA ALA A 5 21.85 -29.26 11.15
C ALA A 5 21.38 -28.01 10.40
N GLU A 6 20.86 -28.15 9.18
CA GLU A 6 20.28 -27.04 8.39
C GLU A 6 18.98 -26.52 9.02
N ILE A 7 18.15 -27.42 9.55
CA ILE A 7 16.94 -27.05 10.28
C ILE A 7 17.28 -26.28 11.57
N ARG A 8 18.30 -26.74 12.32
CA ARG A 8 18.76 -26.06 13.53
C ARG A 8 19.41 -24.70 13.24
N ALA A 9 20.16 -24.58 12.15
CA ALA A 9 20.74 -23.30 11.72
C ALA A 9 19.64 -22.29 11.38
N LYS A 10 18.62 -22.71 10.62
CA LYS A 10 17.47 -21.88 10.27
C LYS A 10 16.60 -21.49 11.48
N LEU A 11 16.41 -22.40 12.43
CA LEU A 11 15.70 -22.09 13.68
C LEU A 11 16.48 -21.11 14.56
N LYS A 12 17.81 -21.25 14.61
CA LYS A 12 18.69 -20.34 15.35
C LYS A 12 18.73 -18.94 14.73
N GLU A 13 18.65 -18.86 13.42
CA GLU A 13 18.54 -17.62 12.66
C GLU A 13 17.18 -16.93 12.92
N GLN A 14 16.08 -17.70 13.00
CA GLN A 14 14.78 -17.20 13.40
C GLN A 14 14.71 -16.78 14.88
N GLU A 15 15.38 -17.46 15.78
CA GLU A 15 15.46 -17.08 17.20
C GLU A 15 16.43 -15.90 17.45
N GLY A 16 17.49 -15.77 16.66
CA GLY A 16 18.40 -14.63 16.68
C GLY A 16 17.71 -13.31 16.28
N ASN A 17 16.78 -13.38 15.34
CA ASN A 17 15.95 -12.26 14.92
C ASN A 17 14.85 -11.88 15.94
N SER A 18 14.58 -12.71 16.95
CA SER A 18 13.54 -12.44 17.97
C SER A 18 14.07 -11.84 19.28
N LYS A 19 15.38 -11.71 19.47
CA LYS A 19 16.03 -11.30 20.74
C LYS A 19 16.79 -9.96 20.70
N GLY A 20 16.66 -9.18 19.65
CA GLY A 20 17.17 -7.82 19.61
C GLY A 20 16.04 -6.83 19.92
N GLY A 21 16.05 -6.22 21.13
CA GLY A 21 15.19 -5.07 21.47
C GLY A 21 15.64 -3.82 20.70
N GLY A 22 15.49 -3.82 19.39
CA GLY A 22 15.60 -2.70 18.47
C GLY A 22 14.30 -2.59 17.72
N GLU A 23 13.90 -1.39 17.37
CA GLU A 23 12.68 -1.05 16.65
C GLU A 23 12.14 -2.17 15.78
N ARG A 24 10.93 -2.65 16.11
CA ARG A 24 10.22 -3.66 15.32
C ARG A 24 9.86 -3.07 13.96
N THR A 25 10.79 -3.09 13.04
CA THR A 25 10.54 -2.99 11.60
C THR A 25 10.04 -4.34 11.10
N GLY A 26 8.93 -4.81 11.66
CA GLY A 26 8.30 -6.06 11.24
C GLY A 26 7.43 -5.85 10.01
N GLY A 27 8.00 -5.26 8.95
CA GLY A 27 7.39 -5.10 7.64
C GLY A 27 8.12 -5.95 6.61
N ASP A 28 7.48 -6.20 5.48
CA ASP A 28 8.13 -6.76 4.30
C ASP A 28 9.19 -5.75 3.81
N ASN A 29 10.48 -6.02 4.08
CA ASN A 29 11.59 -5.16 3.67
C ASN A 29 11.69 -4.99 2.15
N SER A 30 10.97 -5.78 1.36
CA SER A 30 10.84 -5.58 -0.08
C SER A 30 9.97 -4.37 -0.44
N ILE A 31 9.21 -3.79 0.51
CA ILE A 31 8.45 -2.57 0.30
C ILE A 31 9.26 -1.38 0.79
N TYR A 32 9.48 -0.38 -0.08
CA TYR A 32 10.12 0.85 0.33
C TYR A 32 9.10 1.78 1.01
N PRO A 33 9.26 2.09 2.32
CA PRO A 33 8.27 2.83 3.10
C PRO A 33 8.47 4.35 2.95
N PHE A 34 8.40 4.89 1.73
CA PHE A 34 8.65 6.32 1.45
C PHE A 34 7.71 7.26 2.22
N TRP A 35 6.57 6.78 2.70
CA TRP A 35 5.67 7.57 3.56
C TRP A 35 6.31 7.97 4.90
N ASN A 36 7.39 7.27 5.31
CA ASN A 36 8.18 7.61 6.49
C ASN A 36 9.23 8.69 6.22
N LEU A 37 9.39 9.17 4.98
CA LEU A 37 10.23 10.32 4.70
C LEU A 37 9.89 11.47 5.64
N LYS A 38 10.91 12.18 6.09
CA LYS A 38 10.71 13.43 6.87
C LYS A 38 10.16 14.51 5.94
N GLU A 39 9.42 15.45 6.51
CA GLU A 39 8.98 16.62 5.77
C GLU A 39 10.18 17.38 5.18
N GLY A 40 10.08 17.79 3.93
CA GLY A 40 11.16 18.43 3.17
C GLY A 40 12.23 17.47 2.65
N SER A 41 12.09 16.14 2.88
CA SER A 41 13.02 15.14 2.37
C SER A 41 12.54 14.55 1.05
N GLU A 42 13.50 14.05 0.26
CA GLU A 42 13.23 13.37 -0.99
C GLU A 42 13.94 12.01 -1.07
N SER A 43 13.41 11.12 -1.88
CA SER A 43 14.09 9.92 -2.35
C SER A 43 13.98 9.85 -3.87
N THR A 44 15.05 9.40 -4.51
CA THR A 44 15.05 9.18 -5.97
C THR A 44 14.90 7.69 -6.24
N VAL A 45 13.96 7.33 -7.10
CA VAL A 45 13.65 5.95 -7.44
C VAL A 45 13.69 5.75 -8.97
N ARG A 46 14.11 4.56 -9.39
CA ARG A 46 14.04 4.11 -10.77
C ARG A 46 13.00 3.02 -10.88
N PHE A 47 11.87 3.32 -11.50
CA PHE A 47 10.86 2.30 -11.77
C PHE A 47 11.34 1.33 -12.85
N LEU A 48 10.90 0.08 -12.71
CA LEU A 48 11.19 -1.02 -13.62
C LEU A 48 9.88 -1.54 -14.25
N PRO A 49 9.96 -2.24 -15.40
CA PRO A 49 8.80 -2.90 -15.98
C PRO A 49 8.19 -3.94 -15.04
N ASP A 50 6.96 -4.38 -15.33
CA ASP A 50 6.40 -5.57 -14.70
C ASP A 50 7.08 -6.83 -15.24
N GLY A 51 7.31 -7.81 -14.39
CA GLY A 51 7.78 -9.15 -14.81
C GLY A 51 6.74 -9.95 -15.57
N ASN A 52 5.48 -9.53 -15.53
CA ASN A 52 4.40 -10.11 -16.32
C ASN A 52 4.33 -9.43 -17.69
N SER A 53 4.72 -10.14 -18.76
CA SER A 53 4.70 -9.64 -20.14
C SER A 53 3.30 -9.30 -20.66
N ASP A 54 2.24 -9.86 -20.05
CA ASP A 54 0.85 -9.58 -20.43
C ASP A 54 0.35 -8.25 -19.86
N ASN A 55 1.07 -7.67 -18.90
CA ASN A 55 0.76 -6.35 -18.35
C ASN A 55 1.39 -5.26 -19.22
N THR A 56 0.55 -4.47 -19.88
CA THR A 56 0.99 -3.33 -20.68
C THR A 56 1.58 -2.21 -19.81
N PHE A 57 1.18 -2.14 -18.54
CA PHE A 57 1.63 -1.14 -17.59
C PHE A 57 2.78 -1.66 -16.73
N PHE A 58 3.61 -0.77 -16.23
CA PHE A 58 4.64 -1.10 -15.24
C PHE A 58 4.14 -0.97 -13.79
N TRP A 59 2.84 -1.06 -13.58
CA TRP A 59 2.17 -1.10 -12.28
C TRP A 59 0.92 -1.98 -12.34
N VAL A 60 0.42 -2.33 -11.15
CA VAL A 60 -0.91 -2.92 -10.99
C VAL A 60 -1.73 -2.08 -10.02
N GLU A 61 -3.03 -1.93 -10.28
CA GLU A 61 -3.94 -1.22 -9.39
C GLU A 61 -4.43 -2.15 -8.28
N ARG A 62 -4.46 -1.64 -7.06
CA ARG A 62 -5.01 -2.30 -5.89
C ARG A 62 -6.11 -1.44 -5.28
N ALA A 63 -7.26 -2.01 -5.02
CA ALA A 63 -8.40 -1.34 -4.41
C ALA A 63 -8.80 -2.02 -3.10
N MET A 64 -8.75 -1.28 -1.99
CA MET A 64 -9.07 -1.76 -0.64
C MET A 64 -10.19 -0.91 -0.03
N ILE A 65 -11.02 -1.53 0.80
CA ILE A 65 -12.02 -0.83 1.60
C ILE A 65 -11.57 -0.87 3.05
N LYS A 66 -11.63 0.26 3.75
CA LYS A 66 -11.28 0.39 5.15
C LYS A 66 -12.55 0.26 6.00
N LEU A 67 -12.55 -0.67 6.93
CA LEU A 67 -13.63 -0.88 7.89
C LEU A 67 -13.13 -0.45 9.28
N PRO A 68 -13.47 0.75 9.77
CA PRO A 68 -13.08 1.21 11.09
C PRO A 68 -14.05 0.67 12.15
N PHE A 69 -13.52 0.13 13.23
CA PHE A 69 -14.25 -0.40 14.39
C PHE A 69 -13.94 0.43 15.63
N ALA A 70 -14.88 0.52 16.55
CA ALA A 70 -14.72 1.27 17.81
C ALA A 70 -13.61 0.69 18.71
N GLY A 71 -13.24 -0.57 18.52
CA GLY A 71 -12.20 -1.28 19.25
C GLY A 71 -12.26 -2.76 18.94
N VAL A 72 -11.68 -3.59 19.81
CA VAL A 72 -11.76 -5.06 19.74
C VAL A 72 -12.65 -5.55 20.88
N LYS A 73 -13.62 -6.39 20.57
CA LYS A 73 -14.56 -6.96 21.53
C LYS A 73 -13.83 -7.71 22.65
N GLY A 74 -14.22 -7.48 23.89
CA GLY A 74 -13.59 -8.08 25.06
C GLY A 74 -12.30 -7.41 25.54
N SER A 75 -11.81 -6.37 24.88
CA SER A 75 -10.65 -5.59 25.32
C SER A 75 -11.10 -4.27 25.98
N THR A 76 -10.75 -4.08 27.25
CA THR A 76 -11.14 -2.88 28.04
C THR A 76 -10.43 -1.59 27.62
N ASP A 77 -9.26 -1.70 26.99
CA ASP A 77 -8.43 -0.55 26.56
C ASP A 77 -8.25 -0.49 25.03
N SER A 78 -9.17 -1.07 24.27
CA SER A 78 -8.99 -1.10 22.83
C SER A 78 -9.25 0.24 22.19
N LYS A 79 -8.19 0.79 21.58
CA LYS A 79 -8.31 1.92 20.66
C LYS A 79 -9.07 1.48 19.41
N SER A 80 -9.65 2.46 18.71
CA SER A 80 -10.26 2.18 17.39
C SER A 80 -9.27 1.43 16.47
N VAL A 81 -9.76 0.39 15.82
CA VAL A 81 -8.99 -0.44 14.89
C VAL A 81 -9.58 -0.37 13.49
N THR A 82 -8.75 -0.60 12.49
CA THR A 82 -9.21 -0.62 11.09
C THR A 82 -8.86 -1.96 10.47
N VAL A 83 -9.83 -2.57 9.81
CA VAL A 83 -9.63 -3.75 8.97
C VAL A 83 -9.65 -3.32 7.51
N ASN A 84 -8.65 -3.75 6.73
CA ASN A 84 -8.63 -3.52 5.30
C ASN A 84 -9.11 -4.78 4.58
N VAL A 85 -10.15 -4.64 3.76
CA VAL A 85 -10.69 -5.74 2.94
C VAL A 85 -10.54 -5.42 1.45
N PRO A 86 -10.28 -6.41 0.59
CA PRO A 86 -10.17 -6.17 -0.84
C PRO A 86 -11.53 -5.80 -1.43
N CYS A 87 -11.52 -4.85 -2.37
CA CYS A 87 -12.71 -4.51 -3.14
C CYS A 87 -12.94 -5.55 -4.24
N MET A 88 -14.14 -6.14 -4.32
CA MET A 88 -14.45 -7.18 -5.30
C MET A 88 -14.38 -6.69 -6.75
N GLU A 89 -14.54 -5.39 -6.99
CA GLU A 89 -14.41 -4.80 -8.33
C GLU A 89 -12.99 -4.93 -8.90
N MET A 90 -11.97 -5.07 -8.04
CA MET A 90 -10.59 -5.35 -8.47
C MET A 90 -10.48 -6.69 -9.23
N TYR A 91 -11.41 -7.61 -9.00
CA TYR A 91 -11.47 -8.92 -9.65
C TYR A 91 -12.55 -9.00 -10.76
N GLY A 92 -13.11 -7.83 -11.15
CA GLY A 92 -14.17 -7.76 -12.16
C GLY A 92 -15.56 -8.19 -11.64
N GLU A 93 -15.75 -8.25 -10.32
CA GLU A 93 -17.00 -8.67 -9.69
C GLU A 93 -17.69 -7.53 -8.95
N THR A 94 -19.01 -7.61 -8.83
CA THR A 94 -19.78 -6.63 -8.05
C THR A 94 -19.39 -6.70 -6.58
N CYS A 95 -19.01 -5.55 -6.01
CA CYS A 95 -18.68 -5.46 -4.59
C CYS A 95 -19.95 -5.19 -3.76
N PRO A 96 -20.36 -6.09 -2.85
CA PRO A 96 -21.59 -5.91 -2.05
C PRO A 96 -21.52 -4.67 -1.15
N ILE A 97 -20.36 -4.31 -0.64
CA ILE A 97 -20.16 -3.09 0.16
C ILE A 97 -20.37 -1.85 -0.71
N LEU A 98 -19.72 -1.77 -1.88
CA LEU A 98 -19.83 -0.60 -2.74
C LEU A 98 -21.25 -0.44 -3.35
N THR A 99 -21.96 -1.55 -3.56
CA THR A 99 -23.35 -1.49 -4.03
C THR A 99 -24.22 -0.69 -3.05
N GLU A 100 -24.02 -0.86 -1.77
CA GLU A 100 -24.72 -0.10 -0.74
C GLU A 100 -24.20 1.33 -0.62
N VAL A 101 -22.87 1.48 -0.51
CA VAL A 101 -22.21 2.79 -0.33
C VAL A 101 -22.51 3.75 -1.48
N ARG A 102 -22.66 3.27 -2.73
CA ARG A 102 -23.08 4.11 -3.87
C ARG A 102 -24.41 4.82 -3.66
N GLY A 103 -25.34 4.18 -2.95
CA GLY A 103 -26.62 4.79 -2.59
C GLY A 103 -26.44 6.02 -1.69
N TRP A 104 -25.44 6.00 -0.81
CA TRP A 104 -25.21 7.07 0.17
C TRP A 104 -24.75 8.39 -0.45
N PHE A 105 -24.07 8.36 -1.59
CA PHE A 105 -23.69 9.60 -2.30
C PHE A 105 -24.87 10.37 -2.92
N LYS A 106 -26.07 9.76 -2.95
CA LYS A 106 -27.28 10.45 -3.38
C LYS A 106 -27.93 11.26 -2.26
N ASP A 107 -27.54 11.03 -1.02
CA ASP A 107 -28.03 11.72 0.16
C ASP A 107 -26.88 12.56 0.77
N PRO A 108 -26.98 13.90 0.73
CA PRO A 108 -25.95 14.78 1.29
C PRO A 108 -25.62 14.51 2.77
N SER A 109 -26.58 13.96 3.53
CA SER A 109 -26.36 13.61 4.95
C SER A 109 -25.50 12.39 5.15
N LEU A 110 -25.37 11.52 4.14
CA LEU A 110 -24.61 10.27 4.16
C LEU A 110 -23.30 10.34 3.35
N GLU A 111 -23.02 11.46 2.69
CA GLU A 111 -21.86 11.60 1.80
C GLU A 111 -20.54 11.31 2.53
N ASP A 112 -20.35 11.85 3.74
CA ASP A 112 -19.13 11.61 4.52
C ASP A 112 -18.99 10.13 4.92
N MET A 113 -20.11 9.47 5.24
CA MET A 113 -20.11 8.03 5.44
C MET A 113 -19.75 7.28 4.16
N GLY A 114 -20.31 7.70 3.03
CA GLY A 114 -19.96 7.17 1.72
C GLY A 114 -18.47 7.27 1.45
N ARG A 115 -17.88 8.43 1.66
CA ARG A 115 -16.41 8.65 1.51
C ARG A 115 -15.60 7.79 2.45
N LYS A 116 -16.04 7.58 3.68
CA LYS A 116 -15.34 6.77 4.70
C LYS A 116 -15.19 5.31 4.25
N TYR A 117 -16.25 4.70 3.70
CA TYR A 117 -16.29 3.31 3.27
C TYR A 117 -16.02 3.09 1.77
N TRP A 118 -15.72 4.16 1.02
CA TRP A 118 -15.37 4.05 -0.38
C TRP A 118 -14.03 3.34 -0.58
N LYS A 119 -13.90 2.63 -1.70
CA LYS A 119 -12.64 1.98 -2.07
C LYS A 119 -11.48 2.98 -2.13
N LYS A 120 -10.37 2.65 -1.51
CA LYS A 120 -9.11 3.40 -1.57
C LYS A 120 -8.19 2.72 -2.58
N ARG A 121 -7.87 3.44 -3.65
CA ARG A 121 -6.98 2.94 -4.70
C ARG A 121 -5.52 3.15 -4.31
N SER A 122 -4.67 2.23 -4.68
CA SER A 122 -3.21 2.35 -4.66
C SER A 122 -2.63 1.57 -5.83
N TYR A 123 -1.41 1.89 -6.19
CA TYR A 123 -0.74 1.33 -7.35
C TYR A 123 0.58 0.73 -6.90
N ILE A 124 0.81 -0.53 -7.25
CA ILE A 124 2.02 -1.25 -6.89
C ILE A 124 2.99 -1.15 -8.07
N PHE A 125 4.14 -0.58 -7.80
CA PHE A 125 5.27 -0.48 -8.71
C PHE A 125 6.44 -1.29 -8.16
N GLN A 126 7.43 -1.55 -9.01
CA GLN A 126 8.72 -2.06 -8.59
C GLN A 126 9.85 -1.19 -9.13
N GLY A 127 11.01 -1.25 -8.51
CA GLY A 127 12.16 -0.47 -8.93
C GLY A 127 13.26 -0.37 -7.88
N TYR A 128 14.28 0.38 -8.23
CA TYR A 128 15.44 0.65 -7.38
C TYR A 128 15.31 1.96 -6.62
N VAL A 129 15.82 2.00 -5.40
CA VAL A 129 16.01 3.24 -4.63
C VAL A 129 17.40 3.75 -4.95
N VAL A 130 17.47 4.79 -5.80
CA VAL A 130 18.72 5.39 -6.29
C VAL A 130 19.33 6.27 -5.20
N GLU A 131 18.50 7.17 -4.63
CA GLU A 131 18.87 8.00 -3.49
C GLU A 131 17.88 7.75 -2.36
N ASP A 132 18.38 7.24 -1.24
CA ASP A 132 17.57 6.85 -0.09
C ASP A 132 17.48 7.97 0.94
N GLY A 133 16.39 8.71 0.91
CA GLY A 133 16.09 9.78 1.88
C GLY A 133 15.74 9.26 3.28
N LEU A 134 15.41 7.97 3.42
CA LEU A 134 15.15 7.33 4.73
C LEU A 134 16.43 6.94 5.43
N LYS A 135 17.52 6.70 4.68
CA LYS A 135 18.80 6.19 5.18
C LYS A 135 18.61 4.85 5.91
N GLU A 136 17.91 3.90 5.25
CA GLU A 136 17.65 2.58 5.81
C GLU A 136 18.96 1.85 6.14
N GLU A 137 19.09 1.37 7.38
CA GLU A 137 20.24 0.57 7.83
C GLU A 137 20.14 -0.88 7.33
N ASN A 138 18.92 -1.43 7.27
CA ASN A 138 18.66 -2.81 6.88
C ASN A 138 17.99 -2.86 5.52
N ARG A 139 18.78 -2.87 4.45
CA ARG A 139 18.29 -3.05 3.08
C ARG A 139 18.13 -4.52 2.75
N PRO A 140 17.09 -4.91 1.98
CA PRO A 140 16.98 -6.29 1.50
C PRO A 140 18.11 -6.65 0.54
N GLU A 141 18.43 -7.94 0.46
CA GLU A 141 19.44 -8.47 -0.47
C GLU A 141 19.06 -8.15 -1.93
N ASN A 142 17.81 -8.38 -2.28
CA ASN A 142 17.29 -7.93 -3.57
C ASN A 142 17.01 -6.42 -3.52
N ALA A 143 17.81 -5.66 -4.26
CA ALA A 143 17.68 -4.20 -4.34
C ALA A 143 16.40 -3.75 -5.08
N ASN A 144 15.75 -4.63 -5.86
CA ASN A 144 14.46 -4.35 -6.46
C ASN A 144 13.38 -4.31 -5.37
N ARG A 145 12.78 -3.13 -5.17
CA ARG A 145 11.80 -2.83 -4.12
C ARG A 145 10.41 -2.63 -4.73
N ARG A 146 9.39 -2.88 -3.93
CA ARG A 146 8.01 -2.53 -4.28
C ARG A 146 7.63 -1.18 -3.67
N PHE A 147 6.82 -0.41 -4.40
CA PHE A 147 6.31 0.90 -3.98
C PHE A 147 4.79 0.87 -4.01
N ILE A 148 4.16 1.22 -2.89
CA ILE A 148 2.70 1.33 -2.78
C ILE A 148 2.33 2.80 -2.98
N ILE A 149 2.11 3.18 -4.22
CA ILE A 149 1.88 4.55 -4.65
C ILE A 149 0.41 4.92 -4.47
N GLY A 150 0.14 6.04 -3.78
CA GLY A 150 -1.19 6.61 -3.64
C GLY A 150 -1.64 7.39 -4.89
N PRO A 151 -2.94 7.75 -4.96
CA PRO A 151 -3.51 8.44 -6.11
C PRO A 151 -2.81 9.75 -6.45
N GLN A 152 -2.38 10.54 -5.48
CA GLN A 152 -1.72 11.83 -5.70
C GLN A 152 -0.44 11.68 -6.52
N ILE A 153 0.46 10.78 -6.12
CA ILE A 153 1.70 10.52 -6.87
C ILE A 153 1.38 9.86 -8.21
N PHE A 154 0.39 8.96 -8.23
CA PHE A 154 0.00 8.28 -9.47
C PHE A 154 -0.51 9.26 -10.52
N GLN A 155 -1.26 10.30 -10.15
CA GLN A 155 -1.70 11.33 -11.10
C GLN A 155 -0.51 12.09 -11.72
N LEU A 156 0.56 12.35 -10.96
CA LEU A 156 1.77 12.95 -11.49
C LEU A 156 2.47 12.01 -12.50
N ILE A 157 2.54 10.72 -12.17
CA ILE A 157 3.11 9.69 -13.06
C ILE A 157 2.28 9.61 -14.35
N LYS A 158 0.96 9.48 -14.22
CA LYS A 158 0.02 9.39 -15.34
C LYS A 158 0.08 10.65 -16.22
N GLY A 159 0.10 11.83 -15.60
CA GLY A 159 0.18 13.10 -16.34
C GLY A 159 1.42 13.18 -17.23
N ALA A 160 2.57 12.76 -16.72
CA ALA A 160 3.80 12.74 -17.50
C ALA A 160 3.79 11.68 -18.63
N LEU A 161 3.19 10.50 -18.39
CA LEU A 161 3.06 9.45 -19.42
C LEU A 161 2.12 9.87 -20.57
N LEU A 162 1.20 10.78 -20.30
CA LEU A 162 0.30 11.34 -21.33
C LEU A 162 0.90 12.57 -22.03
N ASP A 163 2.06 13.06 -21.57
CA ASP A 163 2.75 14.17 -22.18
C ASP A 163 3.39 13.74 -23.50
N PRO A 164 3.05 14.38 -24.64
CA PRO A 164 3.63 14.05 -25.93
C PRO A 164 5.13 14.33 -26.03
N GLU A 165 5.73 15.08 -25.09
CA GLU A 165 7.17 15.31 -25.04
C GLU A 165 7.94 14.14 -24.38
N MET A 166 7.24 13.14 -23.83
CA MET A 166 7.86 11.92 -23.30
C MET A 166 8.00 10.87 -24.39
N ASP A 167 9.13 10.85 -25.05
CA ASP A 167 9.39 9.95 -26.20
C ASP A 167 9.70 8.50 -25.78
N ASP A 168 10.36 8.31 -24.64
CA ASP A 168 10.81 7.00 -24.16
C ASP A 168 10.04 6.55 -22.91
N MET A 169 9.90 5.24 -22.75
CA MET A 169 9.33 4.66 -21.52
C MET A 169 10.24 4.98 -20.31
N PRO A 170 9.70 5.54 -19.22
CA PRO A 170 10.51 5.86 -18.03
C PRO A 170 11.24 4.65 -17.44
N THR A 171 10.75 3.45 -17.73
CA THR A 171 11.32 2.17 -17.28
C THR A 171 12.34 1.58 -18.24
N ASP A 172 12.66 2.26 -19.34
CA ASP A 172 13.65 1.79 -20.32
C ASP A 172 15.01 1.58 -19.65
N PRO A 173 15.69 0.43 -19.84
CA PRO A 173 16.96 0.16 -19.17
C PRO A 173 18.11 1.07 -19.62
N VAL A 174 18.02 1.68 -20.79
CA VAL A 174 19.07 2.54 -21.36
C VAL A 174 18.69 4.02 -21.26
N ASN A 175 17.49 4.38 -21.67
CA ASN A 175 17.01 5.77 -21.75
C ASN A 175 15.97 6.12 -20.68
N GLY A 176 15.79 5.29 -19.68
CA GLY A 176 14.76 5.53 -18.68
C GLY A 176 15.06 6.72 -17.77
N VAL A 177 14.07 7.13 -16.99
CA VAL A 177 14.08 8.34 -16.18
C VAL A 177 13.78 8.01 -14.72
N ASP A 178 14.53 8.63 -13.81
CA ASP A 178 14.30 8.48 -12.37
C ASP A 178 13.14 9.37 -11.93
N PHE A 179 12.43 8.93 -10.88
CA PHE A 179 11.34 9.67 -10.25
C PHE A 179 11.72 10.13 -8.86
N LYS A 180 11.53 11.41 -8.55
CA LYS A 180 11.80 12.01 -7.26
C LYS A 180 10.52 12.01 -6.43
N LEU A 181 10.52 11.23 -5.37
CA LEU A 181 9.50 11.22 -4.34
C LEU A 181 9.81 12.32 -3.32
N ILE A 182 9.07 13.40 -3.31
CA ILE A 182 9.29 14.55 -2.43
C ILE A 182 8.11 14.65 -1.47
N LYS A 183 8.40 14.57 -0.17
CA LYS A 183 7.39 14.73 0.87
C LYS A 183 7.43 16.13 1.43
N THR A 184 6.31 16.83 1.32
CA THR A 184 6.05 18.12 1.95
C THR A 184 4.85 18.00 2.89
N SER A 185 4.42 19.11 3.48
CA SER A 185 3.23 19.18 4.31
C SER A 185 2.30 20.27 3.78
N LYS A 186 1.02 19.94 3.72
CA LYS A 186 -0.02 20.90 3.37
C LYS A 186 -1.20 20.73 4.34
N GLY A 187 -1.49 21.78 5.12
CA GLY A 187 -2.57 21.72 6.10
C GLY A 187 -2.35 20.67 7.20
N GLY A 188 -1.09 20.32 7.53
CA GLY A 188 -0.77 19.32 8.54
C GLY A 188 -0.76 17.86 8.02
N TYR A 189 -1.01 17.66 6.72
CA TYR A 189 -1.00 16.35 6.07
C TYR A 189 0.20 16.20 5.14
N ALA A 190 0.65 14.94 4.97
CA ALA A 190 1.70 14.63 4.00
C ALA A 190 1.20 14.97 2.59
N ASP A 191 2.01 15.75 1.87
CA ASP A 191 1.76 16.16 0.50
C ASP A 191 2.93 15.73 -0.38
N TYR A 192 2.63 15.16 -1.55
CA TYR A 192 3.59 14.66 -2.53
C TYR A 192 3.43 15.36 -3.89
N SER A 193 2.68 16.45 -3.95
CA SER A 193 2.36 17.17 -5.19
C SER A 193 3.58 17.73 -5.90
N THR A 194 4.69 17.91 -5.18
CA THR A 194 5.97 18.40 -5.71
C THR A 194 6.88 17.29 -6.26
N SER A 195 6.47 16.02 -6.13
CA SER A 195 7.17 14.88 -6.72
C SER A 195 7.19 15.01 -8.25
N LYS A 196 8.26 14.54 -8.89
CA LYS A 196 8.45 14.77 -10.33
C LYS A 196 9.44 13.79 -10.94
N TRP A 197 9.37 13.62 -12.25
CA TRP A 197 10.39 12.95 -13.03
C TRP A 197 11.67 13.79 -13.12
N SER A 198 12.81 13.13 -13.15
CA SER A 198 14.09 13.74 -13.49
C SER A 198 14.04 14.23 -14.95
N ARG A 199 14.77 15.27 -15.26
CA ARG A 199 14.84 15.81 -16.63
C ARG A 199 15.88 15.10 -17.51
N ARG A 200 16.68 14.22 -16.90
CA ARG A 200 17.77 13.51 -17.60
C ARG A 200 17.47 12.03 -17.61
N THR A 201 17.64 11.43 -18.75
CA THR A 201 17.69 9.98 -18.90
C THR A 201 19.01 9.45 -18.37
N ARG A 202 19.00 8.23 -17.87
CA ARG A 202 20.21 7.48 -17.56
C ARG A 202 20.00 5.98 -17.81
N PRO A 203 21.03 5.23 -18.20
CA PRO A 203 20.96 3.78 -18.19
C PRO A 203 20.90 3.24 -16.74
N LEU A 204 20.48 1.99 -16.59
CA LEU A 204 20.71 1.25 -15.36
C LEU A 204 22.21 1.14 -15.13
N ASP A 205 22.65 1.33 -13.91
CA ASP A 205 24.06 1.15 -13.57
C ASP A 205 24.45 -0.33 -13.48
N SER A 206 25.74 -0.61 -13.31
CA SER A 206 26.24 -1.99 -13.25
C SER A 206 25.66 -2.79 -12.07
N THR A 207 25.38 -2.13 -10.94
CA THR A 207 24.82 -2.78 -9.74
C THR A 207 23.33 -3.08 -9.95
N GLU A 208 22.59 -2.14 -10.53
CA GLU A 208 21.18 -2.30 -10.88
C GLU A 208 21.01 -3.41 -11.92
N THR A 209 21.89 -3.45 -12.93
CA THR A 209 21.88 -4.50 -13.98
C THR A 209 22.21 -5.87 -13.40
N ALA A 210 23.27 -5.98 -12.60
CA ALA A 210 23.64 -7.24 -11.96
C ALA A 210 22.54 -7.76 -11.00
N ASN A 211 21.88 -6.87 -10.26
CA ASN A 211 20.76 -7.25 -9.42
C ASN A 211 19.56 -7.76 -10.25
N LEU A 212 19.28 -7.10 -11.38
CA LEU A 212 18.21 -7.51 -12.28
C LEU A 212 18.49 -8.89 -12.89
N GLU A 213 19.74 -9.18 -13.27
CA GLU A 213 20.16 -10.48 -13.78
C GLU A 213 20.06 -11.58 -12.70
N ALA A 214 20.41 -11.26 -11.45
CA ALA A 214 20.42 -12.23 -10.35
C ALA A 214 19.01 -12.57 -9.83
N HIS A 215 18.10 -11.58 -9.75
CA HIS A 215 16.81 -11.73 -9.08
C HIS A 215 15.61 -11.59 -10.02
N GLY A 216 15.79 -11.02 -11.20
CA GLY A 216 14.72 -10.76 -12.14
C GLY A 216 13.74 -9.67 -11.70
N LEU A 217 12.64 -9.56 -12.44
CA LEU A 217 11.53 -8.68 -12.16
C LEU A 217 10.45 -9.42 -11.38
N PHE A 218 9.77 -8.72 -10.47
CA PHE A 218 8.55 -9.24 -9.84
C PHE A 218 7.39 -9.24 -10.83
N ASN A 219 6.58 -10.29 -10.83
CA ASN A 219 5.23 -10.24 -11.37
C ASN A 219 4.35 -9.49 -10.36
N LEU A 220 4.02 -8.24 -10.64
CA LEU A 220 3.32 -7.37 -9.69
C LEU A 220 1.92 -7.88 -9.33
N LYS A 221 1.30 -8.67 -10.20
CA LYS A 221 -0.01 -9.27 -9.95
C LYS A 221 0.00 -10.23 -8.76
N ASP A 222 1.14 -10.88 -8.48
CA ASP A 222 1.29 -11.81 -7.35
C ASP A 222 1.25 -11.09 -6.00
N TYR A 223 1.42 -9.76 -6.01
CA TYR A 223 1.37 -8.90 -4.81
C TYR A 223 0.01 -8.21 -4.63
N LEU A 224 -0.97 -8.52 -5.46
CA LEU A 224 -2.36 -8.14 -5.19
C LEU A 224 -2.94 -9.02 -4.08
N PRO A 225 -3.89 -8.50 -3.30
CA PRO A 225 -4.66 -9.34 -2.38
C PRO A 225 -5.28 -10.52 -3.10
N LYS A 226 -5.30 -11.67 -2.46
CA LYS A 226 -5.99 -12.84 -3.01
C LYS A 226 -7.48 -12.55 -3.12
N LYS A 227 -8.10 -13.06 -4.20
CA LYS A 227 -9.55 -12.96 -4.37
C LYS A 227 -10.25 -13.65 -3.20
N PRO A 228 -11.12 -12.95 -2.47
CA PRO A 228 -11.92 -13.54 -1.41
C PRO A 228 -12.84 -14.65 -1.93
N THR A 229 -12.99 -15.68 -1.13
CA THR A 229 -13.99 -16.74 -1.34
C THR A 229 -15.40 -16.22 -1.05
N ASP A 230 -16.44 -16.93 -1.49
CA ASP A 230 -17.83 -16.55 -1.22
C ASP A 230 -18.14 -16.42 0.28
N VAL A 231 -17.46 -17.23 1.12
CA VAL A 231 -17.59 -17.14 2.58
C VAL A 231 -16.95 -15.85 3.08
N GLU A 232 -15.74 -15.53 2.61
CA GLU A 232 -15.05 -14.29 3.00
C GLU A 232 -15.80 -13.05 2.53
N VAL A 233 -16.42 -13.08 1.35
CA VAL A 233 -17.27 -11.97 0.86
C VAL A 233 -18.48 -11.75 1.78
N LYS A 234 -19.13 -12.80 2.28
CA LYS A 234 -20.20 -12.70 3.28
C LYS A 234 -19.69 -12.09 4.59
N VAL A 235 -18.52 -12.55 5.05
CA VAL A 235 -17.88 -12.01 6.25
C VAL A 235 -17.51 -10.54 6.07
N MET A 236 -16.99 -10.15 4.91
CA MET A 236 -16.71 -8.75 4.59
C MET A 236 -17.95 -7.87 4.70
N LYS A 237 -19.08 -8.35 4.15
CA LYS A 237 -20.35 -7.61 4.25
C LYS A 237 -20.83 -7.49 5.69
N GLU A 238 -20.78 -8.56 6.45
CA GLU A 238 -21.14 -8.59 7.87
C GLU A 238 -20.26 -7.65 8.71
N MET A 239 -18.93 -7.67 8.49
CA MET A 239 -17.99 -6.72 9.12
C MET A 239 -18.29 -5.28 8.73
N PHE A 240 -18.69 -5.03 7.49
CA PHE A 240 -19.06 -3.71 7.03
C PHE A 240 -20.31 -3.20 7.79
N GLU A 241 -21.36 -4.01 7.88
CA GLU A 241 -22.59 -3.68 8.63
C GLU A 241 -22.27 -3.36 10.10
N ALA A 242 -21.51 -4.22 10.78
CA ALA A 242 -21.08 -4.00 12.15
C ALA A 242 -20.20 -2.74 12.31
N SER A 243 -19.33 -2.46 11.34
CA SER A 243 -18.52 -1.22 11.34
C SER A 243 -19.36 0.04 11.16
N VAL A 244 -20.41 -0.01 10.35
CA VAL A 244 -21.37 1.09 10.15
C VAL A 244 -22.15 1.35 11.44
N ASP A 245 -22.57 0.30 12.14
CA ASP A 245 -23.29 0.36 13.41
C ASP A 245 -22.38 0.77 14.60
N GLY A 246 -21.07 0.93 14.35
CA GLY A 246 -20.10 1.36 15.38
C GLY A 246 -19.72 0.26 16.38
N GLU A 247 -19.96 -1.00 16.04
CA GLU A 247 -19.62 -2.15 16.87
C GLU A 247 -18.10 -2.33 16.99
N PRO A 248 -17.60 -2.99 18.05
CA PRO A 248 -16.22 -3.43 18.14
C PRO A 248 -15.96 -4.62 17.23
N PHE A 249 -14.70 -4.76 16.76
CA PHE A 249 -14.27 -5.91 15.97
C PHE A 249 -14.30 -7.19 16.79
N ASP A 250 -15.01 -8.21 16.33
CA ASP A 250 -15.10 -9.51 16.98
C ASP A 250 -13.99 -10.45 16.45
N MET A 251 -12.94 -10.62 17.29
CA MET A 251 -11.77 -11.43 16.93
C MET A 251 -12.12 -12.93 16.80
N GLU A 252 -13.06 -13.43 17.60
CA GLU A 252 -13.46 -14.84 17.56
C GLU A 252 -14.25 -15.17 16.28
N ARG A 253 -15.09 -14.23 15.84
CA ARG A 253 -15.95 -14.37 14.68
C ARG A 253 -15.23 -14.15 13.36
N TRP A 254 -14.43 -13.08 13.27
CA TRP A 254 -13.84 -12.61 12.01
C TRP A 254 -12.33 -12.78 11.91
N GLY A 255 -11.63 -12.97 13.05
CA GLY A 255 -10.16 -12.97 13.09
C GLY A 255 -9.47 -14.08 12.31
N GLN A 256 -10.17 -15.15 11.95
CA GLN A 256 -9.66 -16.20 11.07
C GLN A 256 -9.66 -15.78 9.58
N TYR A 257 -10.52 -14.84 9.18
CA TYR A 257 -10.64 -14.34 7.81
C TYR A 257 -9.87 -13.04 7.61
N PHE A 258 -10.12 -12.06 8.48
CA PHE A 258 -9.53 -10.74 8.42
C PHE A 258 -9.09 -10.28 9.80
N LYS A 259 -7.97 -9.55 9.85
CA LYS A 259 -7.43 -9.01 11.10
C LYS A 259 -7.24 -7.51 11.02
N PRO A 260 -7.41 -6.79 12.13
CA PRO A 260 -7.07 -5.38 12.21
C PRO A 260 -5.60 -5.11 11.83
N ALA A 261 -5.35 -3.98 11.19
CA ALA A 261 -4.00 -3.54 10.86
C ALA A 261 -3.14 -3.47 12.14
N GLY A 262 -1.99 -4.14 12.12
CA GLY A 262 -1.07 -4.22 13.27
C GLY A 262 -1.29 -5.41 14.21
N MET A 263 -2.34 -6.23 14.03
CA MET A 263 -2.60 -7.44 14.84
C MET A 263 -2.25 -8.75 14.12
N GLY A 264 -1.22 -8.76 13.32
CA GLY A 264 -0.77 -9.88 12.50
C GLY A 264 -0.96 -9.61 11.01
N GLN A 265 -0.47 -10.52 10.15
CA GLN A 265 -0.70 -10.37 8.72
C GLN A 265 -2.21 -10.43 8.44
N ALA A 266 -2.71 -9.39 7.74
CA ALA A 266 -4.03 -9.49 7.15
C ALA A 266 -4.00 -10.67 6.18
N THR A 267 -4.88 -11.63 6.41
CA THR A 267 -4.98 -12.80 5.55
C THR A 267 -5.27 -12.32 4.12
N GLY A 268 -4.32 -12.50 3.22
CA GLY A 268 -4.48 -12.27 1.79
C GLY A 268 -3.90 -11.00 1.18
N ASP A 269 -3.45 -10.00 1.93
CA ASP A 269 -2.74 -8.85 1.35
C ASP A 269 -1.23 -8.91 1.64
N PRO A 270 -0.38 -9.28 0.66
CA PRO A 270 1.06 -9.36 0.83
C PRO A 270 1.73 -7.99 1.06
N ASN A 271 0.97 -6.89 0.94
CA ASN A 271 1.48 -5.53 1.12
C ASN A 271 1.00 -4.88 2.43
N SER A 272 0.27 -5.59 3.29
CA SER A 272 -0.11 -5.06 4.60
C SER A 272 1.08 -5.11 5.55
N ALA A 273 1.90 -4.06 5.55
CA ALA A 273 2.93 -3.87 6.57
C ALA A 273 2.26 -3.59 7.93
N PRO A 274 2.76 -4.15 9.04
CA PRO A 274 2.35 -3.72 10.36
C PRO A 274 2.69 -2.25 10.53
N LYS A 275 1.68 -1.44 10.85
CA LYS A 275 1.84 -0.03 11.12
C LYS A 275 2.74 0.12 12.35
N ALA A 276 3.89 0.79 12.21
CA ALA A 276 4.66 1.22 13.37
C ALA A 276 3.73 2.02 14.29
N THR A 277 3.64 1.61 15.54
CA THR A 277 2.86 2.32 16.57
C THR A 277 3.50 3.70 16.76
N PRO A 278 2.78 4.81 16.56
CA PRO A 278 3.35 6.12 16.87
C PRO A 278 3.57 6.21 18.37
N VAL A 279 4.79 6.56 18.78
CA VAL A 279 5.08 7.02 20.11
C VAL A 279 4.18 8.23 20.38
N ALA A 280 3.39 8.15 21.43
CA ALA A 280 2.41 9.14 21.80
C ALA A 280 3.03 10.54 21.91
N ARG A 281 2.63 11.44 21.02
CA ARG A 281 2.74 12.88 21.19
C ARG A 281 1.35 13.39 21.55
N PRO A 282 1.18 14.29 22.54
CA PRO A 282 -0.16 14.75 22.91
C PRO A 282 -0.83 15.43 21.70
N ALA A 283 -2.07 15.03 21.46
CA ALA A 283 -2.86 15.45 20.33
C ALA A 283 -3.21 16.94 20.37
N PRO A 284 -3.04 17.66 19.25
CA PRO A 284 -3.91 18.79 18.94
C PRO A 284 -5.25 18.26 18.47
N VAL A 285 -6.31 18.91 18.89
CA VAL A 285 -7.71 18.62 18.54
C VAL A 285 -7.84 18.51 17.03
N ALA A 286 -8.36 17.37 16.57
CA ALA A 286 -8.52 17.05 15.15
C ALA A 286 -9.53 17.99 14.47
N ALA A 287 -9.06 18.76 13.52
CA ALA A 287 -9.88 19.17 12.39
C ALA A 287 -10.07 17.98 11.44
N PRO A 288 -11.25 17.83 10.79
CA PRO A 288 -11.52 16.66 9.96
C PRO A 288 -10.51 16.53 8.84
N ALA A 289 -10.03 15.31 8.64
CA ALA A 289 -9.11 14.96 7.60
C ALA A 289 -9.67 15.39 6.24
N ALA A 290 -8.90 16.17 5.49
CA ALA A 290 -9.12 16.30 4.06
C ALA A 290 -8.81 14.93 3.47
N GLU A 291 -9.82 14.10 3.32
CA GLU A 291 -9.74 12.84 2.64
C GLU A 291 -9.40 13.08 1.18
N ASP A 292 -8.60 12.20 0.61
CA ASP A 292 -8.44 12.10 -0.83
C ASP A 292 -9.80 12.29 -1.48
N ALA A 293 -10.00 13.45 -2.11
CA ALA A 293 -11.20 13.70 -2.87
C ALA A 293 -11.37 12.52 -3.81
N ALA A 294 -12.46 11.80 -3.67
CA ALA A 294 -12.83 10.81 -4.65
C ALA A 294 -12.78 11.54 -6.00
N PRO A 295 -11.93 11.13 -6.96
CA PRO A 295 -11.98 11.75 -8.26
C PRO A 295 -13.40 11.54 -8.75
N TRP A 296 -14.10 12.63 -9.02
CA TRP A 296 -15.37 12.60 -9.70
C TRP A 296 -15.11 11.92 -11.05
N GLU A 297 -15.40 10.65 -11.14
CA GLU A 297 -15.63 10.04 -12.43
C GLU A 297 -16.92 10.72 -12.93
N GLU A 298 -16.76 11.68 -13.84
CA GLU A 298 -17.81 12.10 -14.73
C GLU A 298 -18.25 10.89 -15.56
N GLU A 299 -19.08 10.06 -14.99
CA GLU A 299 -19.95 9.19 -15.74
C GLU A 299 -21.27 9.95 -15.88
N VAL A 300 -21.24 10.97 -16.75
CA VAL A 300 -22.46 11.56 -17.23
C VAL A 300 -23.11 10.54 -18.16
N ALA A 301 -24.22 10.00 -17.68
CA ALA A 301 -25.16 9.26 -18.49
C ALA A 301 -25.54 10.05 -19.75
N THR A 302 -25.41 9.40 -20.88
CA THR A 302 -26.26 9.61 -22.04
C THR A 302 -27.48 8.71 -21.91
#